data_53fddf3ab78e75b689f7d46906adb8ce
#
_entry.id   53fddf3ab78e75b689f7d46906adb8ce
#
_cell.length_a   1.000
_cell.length_b   1.000
_cell.length_c   1.000
_cell.angle_alpha   90.00
_cell.angle_beta   90.00
_cell.angle_gamma   90.00
#
_symmetry.space_group_name_H-M   'P 1'
#
loop_
_entity.id
_entity.type
_entity.pdbx_description
1 polymer ?
#
loop_
_entity_poly.entity_id
_entity_poly.type
_entity_poly.pdbx_seq_one_letter_code
_entity_poly.pdbx_strand_id
1 'polypeptide(L)'
;MPTKKNVLANIIVSLIIGIILGAVLIVLASWLSFGDLLYWGLVIVGIITIISNVAPLINGIMNIKTAQGILDVVFAALGIILGIMLIFMQGTVLGQILPIILAVYLIIFPVIRIILAKSAWKDQIKKEWVRILIGVLIIAFLPAIFGAMSDIFTLVLLIAGWGVIGLSVLLFVLSLVSYLAGNKKA
;
A
#
# COMPACT_ATOMS: atom_id res chain seq x y z
N MET A 1 -18.47 -18.28 31.52
CA MET A 1 -17.09 -18.82 31.36
C MET A 1 -17.06 -19.65 30.09
N PRO A 2 -16.09 -19.49 29.16
CA PRO A 2 -16.01 -20.34 27.99
C PRO A 2 -15.75 -21.80 28.43
N THR A 3 -16.52 -22.73 27.85
CA THR A 3 -16.35 -24.15 28.14
C THR A 3 -14.97 -24.61 27.67
N LYS A 4 -14.34 -25.57 28.41
CA LYS A 4 -12.99 -26.11 28.08
C LYS A 4 -12.89 -26.55 26.60
N LYS A 5 -14.00 -27.02 26.02
CA LYS A 5 -14.11 -27.46 24.63
C LYS A 5 -13.93 -26.29 23.64
N ASN A 6 -14.44 -25.11 23.99
CA ASN A 6 -14.31 -23.90 23.15
C ASN A 6 -12.87 -23.34 23.17
N VAL A 7 -12.15 -23.48 24.28
CA VAL A 7 -10.76 -23.03 24.37
C VAL A 7 -9.86 -23.88 23.47
N LEU A 8 -10.00 -25.21 23.51
CA LEU A 8 -9.22 -26.10 22.64
C LEU A 8 -9.54 -25.87 21.15
N ALA A 9 -10.84 -25.72 20.84
CA ALA A 9 -11.26 -25.39 19.45
C ALA A 9 -10.62 -24.10 18.94
N ASN A 10 -10.60 -23.01 19.73
CA ASN A 10 -10.00 -21.75 19.35
C ASN A 10 -8.48 -21.86 19.13
N ILE A 11 -7.78 -22.66 19.95
CA ILE A 11 -6.34 -22.90 19.80
C ILE A 11 -6.05 -23.60 18.46
N ILE A 12 -6.85 -24.62 18.10
CA ILE A 12 -6.71 -25.35 16.84
C ILE A 12 -7.04 -24.45 15.63
N VAL A 13 -8.12 -23.69 15.72
CA VAL A 13 -8.53 -22.75 14.64
C VAL A 13 -7.44 -21.71 14.41
N SER A 14 -6.86 -21.15 15.46
CA SER A 14 -5.77 -20.18 15.35
C SER A 14 -4.53 -20.77 14.65
N LEU A 15 -4.16 -22.01 14.96
CA LEU A 15 -3.08 -22.72 14.28
C LEU A 15 -3.37 -22.90 12.78
N ILE A 16 -4.57 -23.38 12.45
CA ILE A 16 -4.97 -23.62 11.05
C ILE A 16 -4.92 -22.30 10.25
N ILE A 17 -5.48 -21.22 10.80
CA ILE A 17 -5.44 -19.90 10.14
C ILE A 17 -4.00 -19.44 9.91
N GLY A 18 -3.13 -19.60 10.90
CA GLY A 18 -1.72 -19.20 10.76
C GLY A 18 -0.97 -20.02 9.71
N ILE A 19 -1.20 -21.33 9.64
CA ILE A 19 -0.62 -22.20 8.61
C ILE A 19 -1.13 -21.80 7.23
N ILE A 20 -2.44 -21.55 7.07
CA ILE A 20 -3.03 -21.13 5.79
C ILE A 20 -2.43 -19.78 5.34
N LEU A 21 -2.37 -18.78 6.24
CA LEU A 21 -1.79 -17.47 5.92
C LEU A 21 -0.32 -17.59 5.53
N GLY A 22 0.47 -18.33 6.25
CA GLY A 22 1.87 -18.54 5.91
C GLY A 22 2.06 -19.29 4.59
N ALA A 23 1.26 -20.31 4.32
CA ALA A 23 1.27 -21.04 3.06
C ALA A 23 0.88 -20.13 1.88
N VAL A 24 -0.13 -19.28 2.05
CA VAL A 24 -0.52 -18.29 1.03
C VAL A 24 0.64 -17.34 0.73
N LEU A 25 1.36 -16.84 1.74
CA LEU A 25 2.53 -15.98 1.51
C LEU A 25 3.65 -16.69 0.75
N ILE A 26 3.91 -17.97 1.06
CA ILE A 26 4.92 -18.77 0.36
C ILE A 26 4.52 -19.02 -1.11
N VAL A 27 3.24 -19.34 -1.35
CA VAL A 27 2.71 -19.52 -2.71
C VAL A 27 2.77 -18.19 -3.48
N LEU A 28 2.39 -17.09 -2.87
CA LEU A 28 2.51 -15.76 -3.48
C LEU A 28 3.97 -15.42 -3.83
N ALA A 29 4.92 -15.77 -2.96
CA ALA A 29 6.35 -15.58 -3.23
C ALA A 29 6.86 -16.37 -4.44
N SER A 30 6.26 -17.54 -4.73
CA SER A 30 6.65 -18.39 -5.85
C SER A 30 5.91 -18.08 -7.16
N TRP A 31 4.72 -17.51 -7.09
CA TRP A 31 3.86 -17.27 -8.26
C TRP A 31 3.87 -15.82 -8.74
N LEU A 32 4.05 -14.87 -7.84
CA LEU A 32 4.11 -13.44 -8.20
C LEU A 32 5.57 -13.02 -8.38
N SER A 33 5.94 -12.75 -9.62
CA SER A 33 7.16 -11.98 -9.84
C SER A 33 6.97 -10.58 -9.25
N PHE A 34 8.02 -10.01 -8.67
CA PHE A 34 7.98 -8.63 -8.18
C PHE A 34 7.57 -7.66 -9.30
N GLY A 35 7.91 -7.97 -10.56
CA GLY A 35 7.50 -7.21 -11.74
C GLY A 35 5.99 -7.17 -11.92
N ASP A 36 5.29 -8.30 -11.74
CA ASP A 36 3.83 -8.35 -11.86
C ASP A 36 3.13 -7.57 -10.74
N LEU A 37 3.64 -7.65 -9.51
CA LEU A 37 3.13 -6.88 -8.38
C LEU A 37 3.30 -5.38 -8.59
N LEU A 38 4.47 -4.96 -9.09
CA LEU A 38 4.73 -3.56 -9.46
C LEU A 38 3.81 -3.11 -10.58
N TYR A 39 3.63 -3.94 -11.60
CA TYR A 39 2.72 -3.64 -12.70
C TYR A 39 1.32 -3.32 -12.17
N TRP A 40 0.71 -4.24 -11.43
CA TRP A 40 -0.63 -4.04 -10.87
C TRP A 40 -0.68 -2.92 -9.84
N GLY A 41 0.37 -2.76 -9.03
CA GLY A 41 0.50 -1.64 -8.09
C GLY A 41 0.47 -0.29 -8.80
N LEU A 42 1.21 -0.13 -9.89
CA LEU A 42 1.23 1.11 -10.69
C LEU A 42 -0.10 1.35 -11.41
N VAL A 43 -0.79 0.30 -11.89
CA VAL A 43 -2.14 0.42 -12.46
C VAL A 43 -3.11 0.95 -11.40
N ILE A 44 -3.11 0.37 -10.20
CA ILE A 44 -3.98 0.81 -9.09
C ILE A 44 -3.68 2.27 -8.72
N VAL A 45 -2.41 2.63 -8.58
CA VAL A 45 -1.98 4.01 -8.29
C VAL A 45 -2.42 4.95 -9.41
N GLY A 46 -2.31 4.54 -10.67
CA GLY A 46 -2.80 5.29 -11.83
C GLY A 46 -4.30 5.57 -11.75
N ILE A 47 -5.10 4.55 -11.46
CA ILE A 47 -6.55 4.67 -11.30
C ILE A 47 -6.91 5.60 -10.14
N ILE A 48 -6.28 5.42 -8.97
CA ILE A 48 -6.50 6.28 -7.80
C ILE A 48 -6.13 7.73 -8.13
N THR A 49 -5.03 7.94 -8.86
CA THR A 49 -4.59 9.28 -9.27
C THR A 49 -5.61 9.94 -10.20
N ILE A 50 -6.18 9.21 -11.16
CA ILE A 50 -7.24 9.73 -12.04
C ILE A 50 -8.45 10.12 -11.19
N ILE A 51 -8.99 9.19 -10.40
CA ILE A 51 -10.21 9.42 -9.60
C ILE A 51 -10.03 10.60 -8.63
N SER A 52 -8.88 10.66 -7.95
CA SER A 52 -8.61 11.73 -6.97
C SER A 52 -8.46 13.12 -7.57
N ASN A 53 -8.22 13.22 -8.87
CA ASN A 53 -8.07 14.49 -9.57
C ASN A 53 -9.35 14.95 -10.30
N VAL A 54 -10.38 14.10 -10.41
CA VAL A 54 -11.66 14.49 -11.05
C VAL A 54 -12.36 15.63 -10.27
N ALA A 55 -12.50 15.49 -8.95
CA ALA A 55 -13.16 16.52 -8.13
C ALA A 55 -12.39 17.85 -8.11
N PRO A 56 -11.06 17.90 -7.93
CA PRO A 56 -10.28 19.12 -8.10
C PRO A 56 -10.42 19.76 -9.48
N LEU A 57 -10.47 18.94 -10.55
CA LEU A 57 -10.67 19.46 -11.91
C LEU A 57 -12.01 20.18 -12.05
N ILE A 58 -13.09 19.54 -11.62
CA ILE A 58 -14.45 20.14 -11.67
C ILE A 58 -14.49 21.42 -10.84
N ASN A 59 -14.00 21.40 -9.61
CA ASN A 59 -13.97 22.56 -8.72
C ASN A 59 -13.11 23.69 -9.29
N GLY A 60 -11.97 23.37 -9.90
CA GLY A 60 -11.11 24.32 -10.56
C GLY A 60 -11.78 24.99 -11.75
N ILE A 61 -12.52 24.24 -12.59
CA ILE A 61 -13.29 24.77 -13.71
C ILE A 61 -14.38 25.74 -13.20
N MET A 62 -15.09 25.36 -12.14
CA MET A 62 -16.12 26.25 -11.54
C MET A 62 -15.55 27.55 -10.99
N ASN A 63 -14.29 27.52 -10.53
CA ASN A 63 -13.60 28.64 -9.92
C ASN A 63 -12.47 29.22 -10.81
N ILE A 64 -12.53 29.03 -12.13
CA ILE A 64 -11.47 29.36 -13.07
C ILE A 64 -11.07 30.86 -13.07
N LYS A 65 -11.93 31.73 -12.56
CA LYS A 65 -11.64 33.16 -12.40
C LYS A 65 -10.65 33.47 -11.27
N THR A 66 -10.36 32.50 -10.41
CA THR A 66 -9.42 32.63 -9.31
C THR A 66 -8.08 31.98 -9.65
N ALA A 67 -6.97 32.54 -9.14
CA ALA A 67 -5.65 31.92 -9.32
C ALA A 67 -5.61 30.47 -8.79
N GLN A 68 -6.32 30.18 -7.71
CA GLN A 68 -6.41 28.84 -7.14
C GLN A 68 -7.21 27.90 -8.04
N GLY A 69 -8.30 28.37 -8.68
CA GLY A 69 -9.07 27.57 -9.64
C GLY A 69 -8.25 27.19 -10.88
N ILE A 70 -7.46 28.14 -11.40
CA ILE A 70 -6.54 27.86 -12.53
C ILE A 70 -5.51 26.80 -12.14
N LEU A 71 -4.88 26.93 -10.96
CA LEU A 71 -3.93 25.94 -10.45
C LEU A 71 -4.58 24.57 -10.29
N ASP A 72 -5.79 24.49 -9.73
CA ASP A 72 -6.52 23.24 -9.56
C ASP A 72 -6.81 22.55 -10.89
N VAL A 73 -7.19 23.30 -11.94
CA VAL A 73 -7.39 22.77 -13.29
C VAL A 73 -6.11 22.21 -13.86
N VAL A 74 -5.03 23.01 -13.85
CA VAL A 74 -3.74 22.61 -14.45
C VAL A 74 -3.20 21.37 -13.77
N PHE A 75 -3.16 21.35 -12.45
CA PHE A 75 -2.61 20.22 -11.70
C PHE A 75 -3.50 18.99 -11.76
N ALA A 76 -4.82 19.15 -11.73
CA ALA A 76 -5.72 18.02 -11.88
C ALA A 76 -5.64 17.39 -13.27
N ALA A 77 -5.54 18.20 -14.32
CA ALA A 77 -5.33 17.72 -15.68
C ALA A 77 -4.00 16.95 -15.81
N LEU A 78 -2.90 17.50 -15.27
CA LEU A 78 -1.61 16.81 -15.23
C LEU A 78 -1.69 15.49 -14.48
N GLY A 79 -2.38 15.44 -13.32
CA GLY A 79 -2.56 14.22 -12.55
C GLY A 79 -3.34 13.16 -13.31
N ILE A 80 -4.40 13.53 -14.04
CA ILE A 80 -5.17 12.61 -14.87
C ILE A 80 -4.30 12.06 -16.01
N ILE A 81 -3.56 12.92 -16.72
CA ILE A 81 -2.65 12.51 -17.78
C ILE A 81 -1.60 11.54 -17.25
N LEU A 82 -0.95 11.84 -16.13
CA LEU A 82 0.04 10.96 -15.50
C LEU A 82 -0.57 9.63 -15.10
N GLY A 83 -1.79 9.62 -14.54
CA GLY A 83 -2.50 8.39 -14.19
C GLY A 83 -2.80 7.52 -15.42
N ILE A 84 -3.24 8.11 -16.53
CA ILE A 84 -3.47 7.42 -17.80
C ILE A 84 -2.15 6.85 -18.34
N MET A 85 -1.09 7.65 -18.37
CA MET A 85 0.22 7.21 -18.84
C MET A 85 0.77 6.04 -18.01
N LEU A 86 0.59 6.05 -16.68
CA LEU A 86 0.97 4.95 -15.80
C LEU A 86 0.26 3.63 -16.15
N ILE A 87 -0.99 3.68 -16.59
CA ILE A 87 -1.75 2.48 -16.95
C ILE A 87 -1.27 1.91 -18.31
N PHE A 88 -1.04 2.78 -19.29
CA PHE A 88 -0.84 2.35 -20.68
C PHE A 88 0.63 2.27 -21.13
N MET A 89 1.56 2.98 -20.48
CA MET A 89 2.96 3.06 -20.92
C MET A 89 3.91 2.15 -20.15
N GLN A 90 3.38 1.21 -19.37
CA GLN A 90 4.20 0.23 -18.66
C GLN A 90 4.97 -0.66 -19.65
N GLY A 91 6.22 -0.98 -19.31
CA GLY A 91 7.11 -1.73 -20.20
C GLY A 91 7.87 -0.89 -21.23
N THR A 92 7.60 0.41 -21.33
CA THR A 92 8.37 1.34 -22.16
C THR A 92 9.42 2.08 -21.33
N VAL A 93 10.42 2.69 -21.99
CA VAL A 93 11.41 3.55 -21.33
C VAL A 93 10.72 4.71 -20.59
N LEU A 94 9.66 5.27 -21.17
CA LEU A 94 8.83 6.27 -20.50
C LEU A 94 8.14 5.72 -19.27
N GLY A 95 7.66 4.47 -19.30
CA GLY A 95 7.03 3.80 -18.16
C GLY A 95 7.95 3.66 -16.94
N GLN A 96 9.27 3.57 -17.15
CA GLN A 96 10.24 3.55 -16.06
C GLN A 96 10.41 4.92 -15.37
N ILE A 97 10.28 6.01 -16.13
CA ILE A 97 10.44 7.38 -15.61
C ILE A 97 9.14 7.90 -14.99
N LEU A 98 7.99 7.43 -15.47
CA LEU A 98 6.67 7.87 -15.01
C LEU A 98 6.44 7.77 -13.48
N PRO A 99 6.85 6.70 -12.78
CA PRO A 99 6.71 6.64 -11.32
C PRO A 99 7.48 7.76 -10.60
N ILE A 100 8.65 8.16 -11.13
CA ILE A 100 9.44 9.27 -10.58
C ILE A 100 8.68 10.58 -10.76
N ILE A 101 8.18 10.83 -11.96
CA ILE A 101 7.40 12.05 -12.26
C ILE A 101 6.15 12.10 -11.40
N LEU A 102 5.45 10.97 -11.24
CA LEU A 102 4.27 10.87 -10.38
C LEU A 102 4.61 11.12 -8.91
N ALA A 103 5.69 10.54 -8.40
CA ALA A 103 6.12 10.75 -7.02
C ALA A 103 6.42 12.23 -6.73
N VAL A 104 7.15 12.87 -7.65
CA VAL A 104 7.45 14.31 -7.60
C VAL A 104 6.15 15.12 -7.63
N TYR A 105 5.22 14.79 -8.51
CA TYR A 105 3.90 15.42 -8.59
C TYR A 105 3.11 15.27 -7.28
N LEU A 106 3.05 14.05 -6.73
CA LEU A 106 2.32 13.74 -5.49
C LEU A 106 2.91 14.40 -4.24
N ILE A 107 4.17 14.85 -4.27
CA ILE A 107 4.80 15.57 -3.17
C ILE A 107 4.72 17.08 -3.38
N ILE A 108 5.14 17.56 -4.55
CA ILE A 108 5.26 19.01 -4.79
C ILE A 108 3.89 19.69 -4.78
N PHE A 109 2.90 19.07 -5.41
CA PHE A 109 1.57 19.68 -5.52
C PHE A 109 0.86 19.87 -4.17
N PRO A 110 0.76 18.86 -3.29
CA PRO A 110 0.25 19.06 -1.93
C PRO A 110 1.02 20.11 -1.13
N VAL A 111 2.35 20.14 -1.26
CA VAL A 111 3.19 21.13 -0.57
C VAL A 111 2.84 22.55 -1.03
N ILE A 112 2.71 22.78 -2.34
CA ILE A 112 2.27 24.08 -2.86
C ILE A 112 0.90 24.48 -2.31
N ARG A 113 -0.08 23.54 -2.28
CA ARG A 113 -1.40 23.79 -1.72
C ARG A 113 -1.36 24.13 -0.24
N ILE A 114 -0.54 23.45 0.55
CA ILE A 114 -0.36 23.72 1.98
C ILE A 114 0.21 25.12 2.18
N ILE A 115 1.22 25.51 1.39
CA ILE A 115 1.83 26.85 1.47
C ILE A 115 0.80 27.93 1.11
N LEU A 116 0.02 27.73 0.05
CA LEU A 116 -1.00 28.69 -0.40
C LEU A 116 -2.19 28.80 0.56
N ALA A 117 -2.47 27.78 1.35
CA ALA A 117 -3.58 27.76 2.32
C ALA A 117 -3.36 28.69 3.51
N LYS A 118 -2.17 29.27 3.71
CA LYS A 118 -1.86 30.25 4.77
C LYS A 118 -2.41 29.83 6.15
N SER A 119 -3.50 30.47 6.61
CA SER A 119 -4.09 30.22 7.93
C SER A 119 -4.76 28.82 8.06
N ALA A 120 -5.19 28.21 6.96
CA ALA A 120 -5.84 26.89 6.92
C ALA A 120 -4.88 25.72 6.66
N TRP A 121 -3.55 25.92 6.82
CA TRP A 121 -2.53 24.93 6.48
C TRP A 121 -2.71 23.59 7.23
N LYS A 122 -3.17 23.60 8.50
CA LYS A 122 -3.40 22.39 9.30
C LYS A 122 -4.49 21.49 8.71
N ASP A 123 -5.57 22.09 8.23
CA ASP A 123 -6.68 21.34 7.62
C ASP A 123 -6.28 20.85 6.23
N GLN A 124 -5.45 21.61 5.53
CA GLN A 124 -4.92 21.20 4.23
C GLN A 124 -3.95 20.03 4.35
N ILE A 125 -3.09 20.00 5.37
CA ILE A 125 -2.23 18.84 5.65
C ILE A 125 -3.08 17.58 5.85
N LYS A 126 -4.16 17.65 6.65
CA LYS A 126 -5.05 16.50 6.88
C LYS A 126 -5.69 15.95 5.59
N LYS A 127 -5.89 16.80 4.59
CA LYS A 127 -6.45 16.40 3.30
C LYS A 127 -5.40 15.82 2.34
N GLU A 128 -4.19 16.35 2.39
CA GLU A 128 -3.16 16.04 1.40
C GLU A 128 -2.10 15.02 1.88
N TRP A 129 -2.06 14.67 3.18
CA TRP A 129 -1.02 13.80 3.76
C TRP A 129 -0.93 12.42 3.08
N VAL A 130 -2.08 11.86 2.66
CA VAL A 130 -2.12 10.56 1.98
C VAL A 130 -1.39 10.63 0.64
N ARG A 131 -1.53 11.73 -0.11
CA ARG A 131 -0.83 11.94 -1.39
C ARG A 131 0.67 12.04 -1.18
N ILE A 132 1.10 12.81 -0.18
CA ILE A 132 2.52 12.95 0.19
C ILE A 132 3.08 11.58 0.59
N LEU A 133 2.35 10.82 1.41
CA LEU A 133 2.76 9.48 1.84
C LEU A 133 2.93 8.54 0.64
N ILE A 134 1.98 8.52 -0.29
CA ILE A 134 2.07 7.70 -1.52
C ILE A 134 3.29 8.13 -2.35
N GLY A 135 3.52 9.43 -2.53
CA GLY A 135 4.69 9.94 -3.25
C GLY A 135 6.01 9.51 -2.62
N VAL A 136 6.12 9.59 -1.29
CA VAL A 136 7.31 9.13 -0.54
C VAL A 136 7.49 7.61 -0.68
N LEU A 137 6.41 6.84 -0.59
CA LEU A 137 6.47 5.39 -0.77
C LEU A 137 6.95 5.03 -2.19
N ILE A 138 6.45 5.70 -3.24
CA ILE A 138 6.93 5.46 -4.60
C ILE A 138 8.44 5.71 -4.69
N ILE A 139 8.96 6.79 -4.10
CA ILE A 139 10.41 7.07 -4.08
C ILE A 139 11.17 5.97 -3.34
N ALA A 140 10.68 5.54 -2.19
CA ALA A 140 11.32 4.48 -1.40
C ALA A 140 11.38 3.14 -2.16
N PHE A 141 10.39 2.87 -3.02
CA PHE A 141 10.34 1.66 -3.85
C PHE A 141 10.98 1.83 -5.24
N LEU A 142 11.52 3.01 -5.57
CA LEU A 142 12.20 3.23 -6.87
C LEU A 142 13.31 2.20 -7.16
N PRO A 143 14.20 1.82 -6.21
CA PRO A 143 15.21 0.80 -6.49
C PRO A 143 14.61 -0.55 -6.88
N ALA A 144 13.44 -0.86 -6.36
CA ALA A 144 12.69 -2.07 -6.69
C ALA A 144 12.08 -1.99 -8.11
N ILE A 145 11.60 -0.82 -8.52
CA ILE A 145 11.06 -0.54 -9.86
C ILE A 145 12.15 -0.72 -10.92
N PHE A 146 13.41 -0.42 -10.61
CA PHE A 146 14.56 -0.60 -11.52
C PHE A 146 15.19 -2.01 -11.49
N GLY A 147 14.52 -3.00 -10.92
CA GLY A 147 14.94 -4.41 -11.01
C GLY A 147 16.01 -4.85 -10.00
N ALA A 148 16.48 -3.96 -9.12
CA ALA A 148 17.52 -4.29 -8.15
C ALA A 148 17.03 -5.11 -6.93
N MET A 149 15.71 -5.32 -6.77
CA MET A 149 15.14 -5.91 -5.55
C MET A 149 14.21 -7.12 -5.76
N SER A 150 14.08 -7.69 -6.97
CA SER A 150 13.16 -8.83 -7.19
C SER A 150 13.45 -10.01 -6.26
N ASP A 151 14.74 -10.34 -6.10
CA ASP A 151 15.17 -11.47 -5.28
C ASP A 151 14.99 -11.19 -3.78
N ILE A 152 15.23 -9.96 -3.34
CA ILE A 152 15.04 -9.55 -1.95
C ILE A 152 13.57 -9.59 -1.56
N PHE A 153 12.66 -9.17 -2.45
CA PHE A 153 11.22 -9.21 -2.20
C PHE A 153 10.70 -10.64 -2.03
N THR A 154 11.10 -11.54 -2.93
CA THR A 154 10.78 -12.97 -2.83
C THR A 154 11.32 -13.57 -1.54
N LEU A 155 12.55 -13.24 -1.16
CA LEU A 155 13.18 -13.69 0.08
C LEU A 155 12.40 -13.18 1.32
N VAL A 156 11.98 -11.90 1.33
CA VAL A 156 11.20 -11.31 2.42
C VAL A 156 9.84 -12.01 2.57
N LEU A 157 9.14 -12.27 1.46
CA LEU A 157 7.87 -13.01 1.50
C LEU A 157 8.04 -14.44 2.00
N LEU A 158 9.10 -15.14 1.58
CA LEU A 158 9.42 -16.47 2.07
C LEU A 158 9.70 -16.47 3.57
N ILE A 159 10.57 -15.56 4.05
CA ILE A 159 10.88 -15.41 5.48
C ILE A 159 9.61 -15.08 6.27
N ALA A 160 8.78 -14.15 5.79
CA ALA A 160 7.53 -13.79 6.43
C ALA A 160 6.56 -14.99 6.48
N GLY A 161 6.42 -15.75 5.38
CA GLY A 161 5.57 -16.93 5.31
C GLY A 161 5.99 -18.01 6.31
N TRP A 162 7.28 -18.39 6.31
CA TRP A 162 7.82 -19.33 7.27
C TRP A 162 7.78 -18.82 8.71
N GLY A 163 8.00 -17.50 8.91
CA GLY A 163 7.88 -16.85 10.22
C GLY A 163 6.47 -16.96 10.79
N VAL A 164 5.44 -16.69 9.98
CA VAL A 164 4.02 -16.82 10.40
C VAL A 164 3.69 -18.26 10.75
N ILE A 165 4.12 -19.25 9.97
CA ILE A 165 3.91 -20.67 10.28
C ILE A 165 4.61 -21.04 11.58
N GLY A 166 5.90 -20.69 11.72
CA GLY A 166 6.68 -21.00 12.92
C GLY A 166 6.10 -20.39 14.19
N LEU A 167 5.68 -19.12 14.11
CA LEU A 167 5.04 -18.42 15.22
C LEU A 167 3.70 -19.05 15.60
N SER A 168 2.90 -19.48 14.62
CA SER A 168 1.62 -20.15 14.85
C SER A 168 1.79 -21.49 15.53
N VAL A 169 2.79 -22.27 15.12
CA VAL A 169 3.14 -23.55 15.77
C VAL A 169 3.63 -23.32 17.20
N LEU A 170 4.49 -22.33 17.42
CA LEU A 170 5.00 -21.98 18.75
C LEU A 170 3.86 -21.59 19.70
N LEU A 171 2.98 -20.69 19.24
CA LEU A 171 1.82 -20.26 20.03
C LEU A 171 0.86 -21.42 20.33
N PHE A 172 0.68 -22.32 19.36
CA PHE A 172 -0.11 -23.53 19.57
C PHE A 172 0.48 -24.40 20.67
N VAL A 173 1.79 -24.69 20.62
CA VAL A 173 2.48 -25.51 21.63
C VAL A 173 2.38 -24.86 23.02
N LEU A 174 2.65 -23.57 23.14
CA LEU A 174 2.56 -22.81 24.38
C LEU A 174 1.12 -22.86 24.98
N SER A 175 0.13 -22.64 24.11
CA SER A 175 -1.28 -22.67 24.51
C SER A 175 -1.73 -24.06 24.92
N LEU A 176 -1.26 -25.09 24.23
CA LEU A 176 -1.55 -26.49 24.56
C LEU A 176 -0.91 -26.89 25.91
N VAL A 177 0.35 -26.51 26.15
CA VAL A 177 1.04 -26.76 27.42
C VAL A 177 0.32 -26.04 28.56
N SER A 178 -0.08 -24.81 28.41
CA SER A 178 -0.85 -24.03 29.38
C SER A 178 -2.21 -24.71 29.70
N TYR A 179 -2.90 -25.18 28.66
CA TYR A 179 -4.16 -25.91 28.80
C TYR A 179 -4.00 -27.21 29.59
N LEU A 180 -2.96 -28.00 29.29
CA LEU A 180 -2.67 -29.25 29.96
C LEU A 180 -2.21 -29.04 31.41
N ALA A 181 -1.38 -28.01 31.66
CA ALA A 181 -0.92 -27.65 32.99
C ALA A 181 -2.06 -27.16 33.91
N GLY A 182 -3.01 -26.41 33.36
CA GLY A 182 -4.21 -25.98 34.09
C GLY A 182 -5.15 -27.13 34.44
N ASN A 183 -5.12 -28.26 33.70
CA ASN A 183 -5.95 -29.43 33.96
C ASN A 183 -5.40 -30.36 35.06
N LYS A 184 -4.10 -30.22 35.43
CA LYS A 184 -3.50 -31.01 36.53
C LYS A 184 -3.78 -30.44 37.92
N LYS A 185 -4.37 -29.24 38.02
CA LYS A 185 -4.68 -28.56 39.30
C LYS A 185 -6.18 -28.58 39.65
N ALA A 186 -7.00 -29.25 38.88
CA ALA A 186 -8.41 -29.49 39.11
C ALA A 186 -8.68 -30.97 39.34
#